data_e6d8681039ad2bbdcbd137748cf10009
#
_entry.id   e6d8681039ad2bbdcbd137748cf10009
#
_cell.length_a   1.000
_cell.length_b   1.000
_cell.length_c   1.000
_cell.angle_alpha   90.00
_cell.angle_beta   90.00
_cell.angle_gamma   90.00
#
_symmetry.space_group_name_H-M   'P 1'
#
loop_
_entity.id
_entity.type
_entity.pdbx_description
1 polymer ?
#
loop_
_entity_poly.entity_id
_entity_poly.type
_entity_poly.pdbx_seq_one_letter_code
_entity_poly.pdbx_strand_id
1 'polypeptide(L)'
;IITDPVFEKNYGPLWFGPKKYVESPLTLKELPEINLFLLTHNHYDHMSIRTIKNFPYKNAEVLVPLKLGKYFTRNGYKKDKVKEMDWFDTIKINDDIKVTMIPAQHWSKRWIWGDGNTDRSLWGSFLIEYKGKKIFFACDTGPAPFYKDLGEKFGPIDLGFGNIGAYNFFPIINEKDKSVFHTNPEELLSLMQDLKVKKVIGMHWGTAILSLEPIWEPPV
;
A
#
# COMPACT_ATOMS: atom_id res chain seq x y z
N ILE A 1 5.88 0.18 13.22
CA ILE A 1 5.78 -0.07 11.77
C ILE A 1 5.09 1.12 11.12
N ILE A 2 5.53 1.50 9.93
CA ILE A 2 4.85 2.47 9.07
C ILE A 2 4.68 1.87 7.67
N THR A 3 3.56 2.17 7.02
CA THR A 3 3.23 1.68 5.68
C THR A 3 2.89 2.84 4.76
N ASP A 4 3.45 2.89 3.56
CA ASP A 4 3.19 3.86 2.49
C ASP A 4 3.03 5.31 2.96
N PRO A 5 3.94 5.88 3.75
CA PRO A 5 3.75 7.21 4.31
C PRO A 5 3.95 8.31 3.26
N VAL A 6 2.93 9.17 3.11
CA VAL A 6 2.99 10.39 2.29
C VAL A 6 2.57 11.59 3.12
N PHE A 7 3.52 12.44 3.49
CA PHE A 7 3.29 13.62 4.35
C PHE A 7 3.09 14.92 3.57
N GLU A 8 3.25 14.90 2.27
CA GLU A 8 3.05 16.05 1.38
C GLU A 8 1.56 16.44 1.27
N LYS A 9 1.32 17.69 0.89
CA LYS A 9 -0.03 18.25 0.70
C LYS A 9 -0.73 17.76 -0.56
N ASN A 10 0.01 17.13 -1.48
CA ASN A 10 -0.51 16.60 -2.73
C ASN A 10 0.16 15.28 -3.10
N TYR A 11 -0.53 14.47 -3.87
CA TYR A 11 -0.06 13.21 -4.43
C TYR A 11 0.49 13.43 -5.83
N GLY A 12 1.78 13.69 -5.95
CA GLY A 12 2.40 13.92 -7.26
C GLY A 12 3.83 14.44 -7.16
N PRO A 13 4.49 14.63 -8.30
CA PRO A 13 5.82 15.20 -8.33
C PRO A 13 5.76 16.69 -7.96
N LEU A 14 6.63 17.11 -7.02
CA LEU A 14 6.75 18.49 -6.54
C LEU A 14 5.44 19.03 -5.94
N TRP A 15 4.79 19.97 -6.62
CA TRP A 15 3.54 20.63 -6.22
C TRP A 15 2.34 20.21 -7.09
N PHE A 16 2.55 19.30 -8.02
CA PHE A 16 1.54 18.83 -8.97
C PHE A 16 0.86 17.55 -8.47
N GLY A 17 -0.38 17.31 -8.90
CA GLY A 17 -1.17 16.13 -8.58
C GLY A 17 -2.34 16.39 -7.62
N PRO A 18 -3.17 15.39 -7.33
CA PRO A 18 -4.32 15.50 -6.45
C PRO A 18 -3.95 16.08 -5.09
N LYS A 19 -4.68 17.11 -4.66
CA LYS A 19 -4.49 17.76 -3.37
C LYS A 19 -5.16 16.96 -2.27
N LYS A 20 -4.51 16.84 -1.11
CA LYS A 20 -5.13 16.30 0.10
C LYS A 20 -6.06 17.34 0.71
N TYR A 21 -7.27 16.95 1.03
CA TYR A 21 -8.26 17.77 1.74
C TYR A 21 -8.13 17.63 3.26
N VAL A 22 -7.59 16.49 3.69
CA VAL A 22 -7.32 16.20 5.11
C VAL A 22 -5.82 16.19 5.32
N GLU A 23 -5.34 16.94 6.29
CA GLU A 23 -3.94 16.95 6.67
C GLU A 23 -3.55 15.63 7.37
N SER A 24 -2.29 15.25 7.28
CA SER A 24 -1.80 14.10 8.04
C SER A 24 -1.93 14.40 9.54
N PRO A 25 -2.44 13.44 10.35
CA PRO A 25 -2.67 13.67 11.78
C PRO A 25 -1.39 13.91 12.57
N LEU A 26 -0.25 13.49 12.03
CA LEU A 26 1.08 13.70 12.58
C LEU A 26 2.00 14.28 11.51
N THR A 27 2.98 15.04 11.93
CA THR A 27 4.12 15.43 11.10
C THR A 27 5.25 14.38 11.21
N LEU A 28 6.24 14.45 10.32
CA LEU A 28 7.43 13.58 10.40
C LEU A 28 8.19 13.71 11.74
N LYS A 29 8.12 14.88 12.39
CA LYS A 29 8.79 15.13 13.67
C LYS A 29 8.05 14.53 14.87
N GLU A 30 6.75 14.35 14.75
CA GLU A 30 5.88 13.82 15.81
C GLU A 30 5.74 12.31 15.75
N LEU A 31 6.31 11.66 14.72
CA LEU A 31 6.29 10.21 14.62
C LEU A 31 7.02 9.58 15.81
N PRO A 32 6.43 8.57 16.44
CA PRO A 32 7.16 7.72 17.38
C PRO A 32 8.31 7.01 16.65
N GLU A 33 9.20 6.39 17.39
CA GLU A 33 10.27 5.59 16.81
C GLU A 33 9.72 4.50 15.87
N ILE A 34 10.19 4.52 14.62
CA ILE A 34 9.80 3.56 13.59
C ILE A 34 10.98 2.65 13.28
N ASN A 35 10.79 1.36 13.52
CA ASN A 35 11.80 0.33 13.30
C ASN A 35 11.61 -0.44 11.99
N LEU A 36 10.42 -0.35 11.38
CA LEU A 36 10.08 -1.03 10.13
C LEU A 36 9.28 -0.12 9.21
N PHE A 37 9.78 0.07 8.00
CA PHE A 37 9.14 0.81 6.91
C PHE A 37 8.72 -0.19 5.82
N LEU A 38 7.45 -0.25 5.49
CA LEU A 38 6.89 -1.07 4.42
C LEU A 38 6.42 -0.15 3.28
N LEU A 39 6.74 -0.50 2.05
CA LEU A 39 6.24 0.16 0.85
C LEU A 39 5.61 -0.87 -0.07
N THR A 40 4.36 -0.66 -0.48
CA THR A 40 3.60 -1.63 -1.28
C THR A 40 3.83 -1.48 -2.77
N HIS A 41 3.94 -0.26 -3.27
CA HIS A 41 4.18 0.04 -4.69
C HIS A 41 4.63 1.50 -4.90
N ASN A 42 4.79 1.92 -6.14
CA ASN A 42 5.43 3.18 -6.47
C ASN A 42 4.49 4.30 -6.93
N HIS A 43 3.17 4.18 -6.84
CA HIS A 43 2.27 5.29 -7.13
C HIS A 43 2.54 6.48 -6.22
N TYR A 44 2.12 7.68 -6.64
CA TYR A 44 2.48 8.92 -5.93
C TYR A 44 1.79 9.09 -4.58
N ASP A 45 0.64 8.49 -4.41
CA ASP A 45 -0.16 8.47 -3.18
C ASP A 45 0.33 7.43 -2.16
N HIS A 46 1.28 6.55 -2.55
CA HIS A 46 1.91 5.55 -1.69
C HIS A 46 3.41 5.79 -1.50
N MET A 47 4.11 6.24 -2.53
CA MET A 47 5.56 6.48 -2.46
C MET A 47 5.90 7.95 -2.67
N SER A 48 6.24 8.67 -1.61
CA SER A 48 6.80 10.00 -1.68
C SER A 48 8.32 9.98 -1.50
N ILE A 49 9.05 10.44 -2.53
CA ILE A 49 10.50 10.61 -2.44
C ILE A 49 10.87 11.66 -1.40
N ARG A 50 10.06 12.70 -1.24
CA ARG A 50 10.29 13.75 -0.25
C ARG A 50 10.12 13.21 1.17
N THR A 51 9.08 12.41 1.42
CA THR A 51 8.92 11.69 2.69
C THR A 51 10.10 10.75 2.93
N ILE A 52 10.48 9.89 1.96
CA ILE A 52 11.62 8.98 2.08
C ILE A 52 12.91 9.76 2.43
N LYS A 53 13.18 10.87 1.73
CA LYS A 53 14.35 11.71 1.97
C LYS A 53 14.38 12.33 3.37
N ASN A 54 13.23 12.80 3.86
CA ASN A 54 13.13 13.54 5.13
C ASN A 54 12.73 12.65 6.33
N PHE A 55 12.52 11.36 6.10
CA PHE A 55 12.13 10.43 7.15
C PHE A 55 13.19 10.36 8.26
N PRO A 56 12.83 10.54 9.54
CA PRO A 56 13.82 10.69 10.60
C PRO A 56 14.54 9.39 10.98
N TYR A 57 13.92 8.25 10.78
CA TYR A 57 14.41 6.94 11.24
C TYR A 57 15.13 6.17 10.12
N LYS A 58 16.29 6.63 9.68
CA LYS A 58 17.08 6.04 8.58
C LYS A 58 17.69 4.67 8.89
N ASN A 59 17.67 4.27 10.16
CA ASN A 59 18.13 2.95 10.61
C ASN A 59 17.01 1.90 10.64
N ALA A 60 15.76 2.28 10.34
CA ALA A 60 14.66 1.34 10.22
C ALA A 60 14.95 0.28 9.14
N GLU A 61 14.50 -0.95 9.38
CA GLU A 61 14.43 -1.97 8.32
C GLU A 61 13.41 -1.49 7.27
N VAL A 62 13.75 -1.64 6.00
CA VAL A 62 12.90 -1.23 4.87
C VAL A 62 12.61 -2.45 4.02
N LEU A 63 11.33 -2.78 3.87
CA LEU A 63 10.88 -3.85 2.98
C LEU A 63 10.08 -3.22 1.84
N VAL A 64 10.49 -3.51 0.63
CA VAL A 64 9.91 -2.93 -0.59
C VAL A 64 9.83 -3.96 -1.70
N PRO A 65 8.91 -3.80 -2.66
CA PRO A 65 8.89 -4.63 -3.86
C PRO A 65 10.18 -4.52 -4.68
N LEU A 66 10.45 -5.53 -5.49
CA LEU A 66 11.59 -5.55 -6.42
C LEU A 66 11.71 -4.25 -7.23
N LYS A 67 12.93 -3.75 -7.35
CA LYS A 67 13.35 -2.54 -8.07
C LYS A 67 12.98 -1.20 -7.41
N LEU A 68 12.48 -1.22 -6.16
CA LEU A 68 12.18 0.02 -5.41
C LEU A 68 13.24 0.40 -4.36
N GLY A 69 14.12 -0.51 -3.97
CA GLY A 69 15.16 -0.27 -2.95
C GLY A 69 16.10 0.91 -3.26
N LYS A 70 16.36 1.15 -4.55
CA LYS A 70 17.18 2.28 -5.01
C LYS A 70 16.67 3.65 -4.54
N TYR A 71 15.36 3.82 -4.35
CA TYR A 71 14.78 5.08 -3.87
C TYR A 71 15.12 5.36 -2.42
N PHE A 72 15.35 4.33 -1.62
CA PHE A 72 15.78 4.44 -0.23
C PHE A 72 17.29 4.62 -0.13
N THR A 73 18.07 3.78 -0.78
CA THR A 73 19.54 3.85 -0.71
C THR A 73 20.10 5.18 -1.22
N ARG A 74 19.49 5.77 -2.25
CA ARG A 74 19.84 7.11 -2.75
C ARG A 74 19.41 8.26 -1.83
N ASN A 75 18.60 7.98 -0.82
CA ASN A 75 18.09 8.96 0.14
C ASN A 75 18.55 8.69 1.59
N GLY A 76 19.72 8.09 1.74
CA GLY A 76 20.45 8.01 3.01
C GLY A 76 20.15 6.78 3.87
N TYR A 77 19.43 5.78 3.33
CA TYR A 77 19.29 4.49 4.01
C TYR A 77 20.48 3.58 3.71
N LYS A 78 20.94 2.83 4.70
CA LYS A 78 21.99 1.84 4.53
C LYS A 78 21.50 0.68 3.67
N LYS A 79 22.36 0.16 2.78
CA LYS A 79 21.99 -0.90 1.83
C LYS A 79 21.56 -2.20 2.53
N ASP A 80 22.20 -2.54 3.64
CA ASP A 80 21.90 -3.72 4.47
C ASP A 80 20.54 -3.64 5.16
N LYS A 81 19.98 -2.40 5.32
CA LYS A 81 18.66 -2.14 5.89
C LYS A 81 17.53 -2.16 4.86
N VAL A 82 17.84 -2.15 3.57
CA VAL A 82 16.84 -2.11 2.49
C VAL A 82 16.80 -3.46 1.80
N LYS A 83 15.65 -4.13 1.92
CA LYS A 83 15.43 -5.46 1.34
C LYS A 83 14.32 -5.38 0.29
N GLU A 84 14.63 -5.78 -0.92
CA GLU A 84 13.67 -5.96 -2.00
C GLU A 84 13.05 -7.36 -1.89
N MET A 85 11.72 -7.45 -2.08
CA MET A 85 10.95 -8.67 -1.96
C MET A 85 10.22 -8.99 -3.27
N ASP A 86 10.20 -10.26 -3.62
CA ASP A 86 9.27 -10.81 -4.60
C ASP A 86 8.00 -11.31 -3.90
N TRP A 87 6.95 -11.62 -4.67
CA TRP A 87 5.75 -12.26 -4.13
C TRP A 87 6.09 -13.57 -3.43
N PHE A 88 5.50 -13.76 -2.27
CA PHE A 88 5.72 -14.88 -1.35
C PHE A 88 7.07 -14.90 -0.63
N ASP A 89 7.95 -13.95 -0.89
CA ASP A 89 9.12 -13.78 -0.04
C ASP A 89 8.71 -13.47 1.39
N THR A 90 9.42 -14.10 2.33
CA THR A 90 9.20 -13.92 3.76
C THR A 90 10.50 -13.48 4.43
N ILE A 91 10.43 -12.38 5.17
CA ILE A 91 11.57 -11.83 5.92
C ILE A 91 11.23 -11.83 7.40
N LYS A 92 12.07 -12.47 8.19
CA LYS A 92 12.06 -12.40 9.66
C LYS A 92 12.82 -11.14 10.07
N ILE A 93 12.13 -10.20 10.72
CA ILE A 93 12.72 -8.96 11.23
C ILE A 93 13.41 -9.22 12.57
N ASN A 94 12.74 -9.97 13.45
CA ASN A 94 13.24 -10.47 14.72
C ASN A 94 12.44 -11.71 15.11
N ASP A 95 12.59 -12.19 16.36
CA ASP A 95 11.90 -13.39 16.80
C ASP A 95 10.38 -13.25 16.86
N ASP A 96 9.88 -12.03 17.04
CA ASP A 96 8.46 -11.73 17.15
C ASP A 96 7.79 -11.34 15.82
N ILE A 97 8.56 -10.80 14.87
CA ILE A 97 8.00 -10.17 13.64
C ILE A 97 8.51 -10.89 12.39
N LYS A 98 7.57 -11.36 11.60
CA LYS A 98 7.78 -11.88 10.27
C LYS A 98 6.86 -11.17 9.26
N VAL A 99 7.38 -10.81 8.09
CA VAL A 99 6.64 -10.14 7.03
C VAL A 99 6.74 -10.94 5.76
N THR A 100 5.59 -11.25 5.17
CA THR A 100 5.49 -11.92 3.87
C THR A 100 4.87 -10.96 2.86
N MET A 101 5.49 -10.84 1.69
CA MET A 101 4.91 -10.10 0.58
C MET A 101 3.87 -10.95 -0.15
N ILE A 102 2.68 -10.41 -0.33
CA ILE A 102 1.53 -11.10 -0.92
C ILE A 102 1.18 -10.42 -2.26
N PRO A 103 0.85 -11.18 -3.33
CA PRO A 103 0.35 -10.61 -4.58
C PRO A 103 -0.86 -9.69 -4.35
N ALA A 104 -0.97 -8.64 -5.17
CA ALA A 104 -2.13 -7.77 -5.25
C ALA A 104 -2.60 -7.62 -6.69
N GLN A 105 -3.92 -7.51 -6.90
CA GLN A 105 -4.50 -7.19 -8.19
C GLN A 105 -4.36 -5.68 -8.42
N HIS A 106 -3.17 -5.28 -8.80
CA HIS A 106 -2.79 -3.88 -8.99
C HIS A 106 -1.69 -3.77 -10.06
N TRP A 107 -1.04 -2.64 -10.13
CA TRP A 107 0.01 -2.31 -11.09
C TRP A 107 0.99 -1.29 -10.51
N SER A 108 2.07 -0.99 -11.23
CA SER A 108 3.05 0.00 -10.82
C SER A 108 3.32 1.02 -11.91
N LYS A 109 3.41 2.31 -11.54
CA LYS A 109 3.82 3.39 -12.43
C LYS A 109 4.34 4.58 -11.64
N ARG A 110 5.43 5.16 -12.09
CA ARG A 110 6.00 6.36 -11.46
C ARG A 110 6.08 7.57 -12.38
N TRP A 111 6.03 7.37 -13.68
CA TRP A 111 6.11 8.44 -14.66
C TRP A 111 4.74 8.77 -15.23
N ILE A 112 4.41 10.06 -15.32
CA ILE A 112 3.07 10.53 -15.72
C ILE A 112 2.90 10.47 -17.23
N TRP A 113 3.99 10.60 -17.99
CA TRP A 113 3.96 10.69 -19.45
C TRP A 113 4.39 9.39 -20.11
N GLY A 114 3.52 8.85 -20.97
CA GLY A 114 3.79 7.64 -21.74
C GLY A 114 3.81 6.33 -20.93
N ASP A 115 3.82 5.20 -21.60
CA ASP A 115 3.75 3.87 -21.01
C ASP A 115 5.11 3.30 -20.56
N GLY A 116 6.18 4.08 -20.78
CA GLY A 116 7.56 3.61 -20.62
C GLY A 116 7.97 3.16 -19.22
N ASN A 117 7.13 3.35 -18.19
CA ASN A 117 7.42 3.01 -16.80
C ASN A 117 6.34 2.16 -16.12
N THR A 118 5.32 1.73 -16.87
CA THR A 118 4.30 0.82 -16.34
C THR A 118 4.94 -0.53 -16.05
N ASP A 119 4.66 -1.09 -14.87
CA ASP A 119 5.09 -2.41 -14.38
C ASP A 119 6.61 -2.68 -14.43
N ARG A 120 7.41 -1.61 -14.30
CA ARG A 120 8.88 -1.72 -14.20
C ARG A 120 9.40 -2.04 -12.80
N SER A 121 8.57 -1.92 -11.78
CA SER A 121 8.80 -2.41 -10.43
C SER A 121 7.68 -3.34 -10.04
N LEU A 122 7.93 -4.20 -9.07
CA LEU A 122 6.89 -5.04 -8.49
C LEU A 122 5.98 -4.21 -7.58
N TRP A 123 4.85 -4.78 -7.18
CA TRP A 123 3.87 -4.27 -6.22
C TRP A 123 3.31 -5.43 -5.40
N GLY A 124 2.66 -5.14 -4.30
CA GLY A 124 1.99 -6.17 -3.50
C GLY A 124 1.52 -5.67 -2.14
N SER A 125 0.87 -6.56 -1.44
CA SER A 125 0.37 -6.42 -0.08
C SER A 125 1.36 -7.01 0.92
N PHE A 126 1.14 -6.79 2.22
CA PHE A 126 1.95 -7.39 3.28
C PHE A 126 1.11 -8.17 4.27
N LEU A 127 1.52 -9.40 4.56
CA LEU A 127 1.08 -10.15 5.71
C LEU A 127 2.14 -10.02 6.81
N ILE A 128 1.75 -9.40 7.92
CA ILE A 128 2.60 -9.15 9.07
C ILE A 128 2.17 -10.12 10.17
N GLU A 129 3.09 -10.96 10.61
CA GLU A 129 2.89 -11.86 11.74
C GLU A 129 3.63 -11.32 12.96
N TYR A 130 2.92 -11.17 14.08
CA TYR A 130 3.47 -10.67 15.34
C TYR A 130 2.87 -11.42 16.51
N LYS A 131 3.71 -12.15 17.24
CA LYS A 131 3.31 -12.90 18.44
C LYS A 131 2.05 -13.76 18.26
N GLY A 132 2.00 -14.49 17.15
CA GLY A 132 0.87 -15.36 16.81
C GLY A 132 -0.37 -14.64 16.25
N LYS A 133 -0.32 -13.33 16.08
CA LYS A 133 -1.34 -12.52 15.39
C LYS A 133 -0.94 -12.26 13.97
N LYS A 134 -1.92 -12.20 13.07
CA LYS A 134 -1.73 -11.91 11.66
C LYS A 134 -2.47 -10.63 11.28
N ILE A 135 -1.76 -9.71 10.65
CA ILE A 135 -2.30 -8.46 10.10
C ILE A 135 -2.05 -8.45 8.60
N PHE A 136 -3.08 -8.28 7.83
CA PHE A 136 -2.99 -8.13 6.38
C PHE A 136 -3.16 -6.67 6.00
N PHE A 137 -2.15 -6.10 5.38
CA PHE A 137 -2.18 -4.76 4.79
C PHE A 137 -2.32 -4.93 3.28
N ALA A 138 -3.57 -4.87 2.78
CA ALA A 138 -3.86 -5.10 1.38
C ALA A 138 -3.29 -4.01 0.49
N CYS A 139 -3.24 -2.77 1.00
CA CYS A 139 -2.93 -1.61 0.18
C CYS A 139 -3.93 -1.46 -0.98
N ASP A 140 -3.48 -1.08 -2.16
CA ASP A 140 -4.32 -0.97 -3.35
C ASP A 140 -4.43 -2.31 -4.05
N THR A 141 -5.65 -2.76 -4.19
CA THR A 141 -5.97 -3.98 -4.93
C THR A 141 -7.41 -3.97 -5.42
N GLY A 142 -7.62 -4.57 -6.58
CA GLY A 142 -8.94 -4.96 -7.06
C GLY A 142 -9.33 -6.38 -6.59
N PRO A 143 -10.57 -6.80 -6.86
CA PRO A 143 -11.02 -8.15 -6.62
C PRO A 143 -10.28 -9.13 -7.54
N ALA A 144 -9.89 -10.28 -6.99
CA ALA A 144 -9.24 -11.33 -7.78
C ALA A 144 -9.46 -12.72 -7.17
N PRO A 145 -9.60 -13.77 -8.00
CA PRO A 145 -9.94 -15.11 -7.53
C PRO A 145 -8.84 -15.74 -6.67
N PHE A 146 -7.58 -15.33 -6.82
CA PHE A 146 -6.45 -15.88 -6.06
C PHE A 146 -6.51 -15.58 -4.56
N TYR A 147 -7.33 -14.64 -4.09
CA TYR A 147 -7.48 -14.35 -2.67
C TYR A 147 -8.06 -15.50 -1.88
N LYS A 148 -8.89 -16.33 -2.49
CA LYS A 148 -9.39 -17.56 -1.88
C LYS A 148 -8.26 -18.54 -1.57
N ASP A 149 -7.35 -18.76 -2.53
CA ASP A 149 -6.20 -19.64 -2.35
C ASP A 149 -5.23 -19.08 -1.29
N LEU A 150 -5.08 -17.75 -1.25
CA LEU A 150 -4.30 -17.09 -0.20
C LEU A 150 -4.93 -17.26 1.18
N GLY A 151 -6.25 -17.22 1.27
CA GLY A 151 -7.00 -17.50 2.50
C GLY A 151 -6.83 -18.94 2.99
N GLU A 152 -6.77 -19.91 2.09
CA GLU A 152 -6.43 -21.30 2.44
C GLU A 152 -4.99 -21.44 2.94
N LYS A 153 -4.07 -20.74 2.32
CA LYS A 153 -2.64 -20.82 2.66
C LYS A 153 -2.27 -20.08 3.94
N PHE A 154 -2.81 -18.87 4.15
CA PHE A 154 -2.36 -17.95 5.19
C PHE A 154 -3.40 -17.68 6.28
N GLY A 155 -4.68 -17.96 6.04
CA GLY A 155 -5.74 -17.74 7.00
C GLY A 155 -5.69 -18.67 8.23
N PRO A 156 -6.45 -18.39 9.29
CA PRO A 156 -7.21 -17.16 9.49
C PRO A 156 -6.30 -15.96 9.80
N ILE A 157 -6.75 -14.75 9.41
CA ILE A 157 -6.07 -13.48 9.63
C ILE A 157 -6.85 -12.67 10.68
N ASP A 158 -6.16 -12.08 11.66
CA ASP A 158 -6.85 -11.42 12.77
C ASP A 158 -7.38 -10.02 12.40
N LEU A 159 -6.65 -9.28 11.56
CA LEU A 159 -7.00 -7.93 11.13
C LEU A 159 -6.56 -7.67 9.69
N GLY A 160 -7.44 -7.11 8.87
CA GLY A 160 -7.16 -6.67 7.52
C GLY A 160 -7.39 -5.18 7.34
N PHE A 161 -6.50 -4.53 6.60
CA PHE A 161 -6.66 -3.17 6.09
C PHE A 161 -6.76 -3.25 4.58
N GLY A 162 -7.73 -2.57 3.96
CA GLY A 162 -7.88 -2.56 2.52
C GLY A 162 -8.54 -1.29 1.99
N ASN A 163 -8.29 -1.00 0.72
CA ASN A 163 -8.85 0.15 0.05
C ASN A 163 -10.35 0.01 -0.15
N ILE A 164 -11.09 1.09 0.10
CA ILE A 164 -12.53 1.23 -0.18
C ILE A 164 -12.82 2.47 -1.03
N GLY A 165 -11.82 3.09 -1.61
CA GLY A 165 -11.93 4.27 -2.47
C GLY A 165 -11.09 4.13 -3.73
N ALA A 166 -11.22 5.11 -4.62
CA ALA A 166 -10.58 5.15 -5.94
C ALA A 166 -11.06 4.03 -6.89
N TYR A 167 -12.33 3.64 -6.81
CA TYR A 167 -12.89 2.53 -7.59
C TYR A 167 -13.76 2.97 -8.77
N ASN A 168 -14.26 4.21 -8.82
CA ASN A 168 -15.17 4.66 -9.86
C ASN A 168 -14.48 5.55 -10.88
N PHE A 169 -14.21 5.02 -12.06
CA PHE A 169 -13.63 5.76 -13.19
C PHE A 169 -14.61 5.97 -14.36
N PHE A 170 -15.88 5.64 -14.19
CA PHE A 170 -16.90 5.89 -15.20
C PHE A 170 -17.18 7.40 -15.32
N PRO A 171 -17.26 8.02 -16.52
CA PRO A 171 -17.22 7.39 -17.86
C PRO A 171 -15.83 7.32 -18.52
N ILE A 172 -14.75 7.62 -17.79
CA ILE A 172 -13.38 7.62 -18.34
C ILE A 172 -12.95 6.21 -18.72
N ILE A 173 -13.27 5.24 -17.87
CA ILE A 173 -13.05 3.82 -18.10
C ILE A 173 -14.41 3.14 -18.20
N ASN A 174 -14.52 2.12 -19.06
CA ASN A 174 -15.74 1.34 -19.21
C ASN A 174 -16.20 0.78 -17.85
N GLU A 175 -17.50 0.75 -17.61
CA GLU A 175 -18.08 0.27 -16.35
C GLU A 175 -17.61 -1.13 -15.93
N LYS A 176 -17.30 -1.99 -16.90
CA LYS A 176 -16.77 -3.34 -16.64
C LYS A 176 -15.38 -3.35 -15.99
N ASP A 177 -14.63 -2.27 -16.17
CA ASP A 177 -13.23 -2.18 -15.72
C ASP A 177 -13.07 -1.34 -14.46
N LYS A 178 -14.17 -0.78 -13.91
CA LYS A 178 -14.13 0.19 -12.81
C LYS A 178 -13.47 -0.33 -11.53
N SER A 179 -13.59 -1.61 -11.25
CA SER A 179 -13.08 -2.25 -10.03
C SER A 179 -11.85 -3.13 -10.25
N VAL A 180 -11.18 -3.04 -11.40
CA VAL A 180 -10.07 -3.97 -11.73
C VAL A 180 -8.88 -3.81 -10.77
N PHE A 181 -8.57 -2.59 -10.35
CA PHE A 181 -7.36 -2.28 -9.56
C PHE A 181 -7.65 -1.75 -8.16
N HIS A 182 -8.91 -1.47 -7.85
CA HIS A 182 -9.37 -1.01 -6.53
C HIS A 182 -10.70 -1.69 -6.19
N THR A 183 -10.91 -1.94 -4.91
CA THR A 183 -12.18 -2.46 -4.40
C THR A 183 -13.09 -1.32 -3.93
N ASN A 184 -14.38 -1.46 -4.17
CA ASN A 184 -15.39 -0.75 -3.41
C ASN A 184 -15.61 -1.43 -2.03
N PRO A 185 -16.43 -0.88 -1.12
CA PRO A 185 -16.63 -1.47 0.21
C PRO A 185 -17.11 -2.92 0.20
N GLU A 186 -18.07 -3.28 -0.65
CA GLU A 186 -18.64 -4.64 -0.75
C GLU A 186 -17.60 -5.63 -1.32
N GLU A 187 -16.87 -5.22 -2.32
CA GLU A 187 -15.79 -6.02 -2.92
C GLU A 187 -14.66 -6.26 -1.92
N LEU A 188 -14.29 -5.25 -1.10
CA LEU A 188 -13.33 -5.43 -0.03
C LEU A 188 -13.82 -6.47 0.98
N LEU A 189 -15.07 -6.40 1.42
CA LEU A 189 -15.63 -7.38 2.35
C LEU A 189 -15.58 -8.80 1.78
N SER A 190 -15.95 -8.97 0.51
CA SER A 190 -15.86 -10.26 -0.18
C SER A 190 -14.43 -10.79 -0.24
N LEU A 191 -13.48 -9.96 -0.65
CA LEU A 191 -12.05 -10.28 -0.69
C LEU A 191 -11.53 -10.69 0.69
N MET A 192 -11.90 -9.95 1.73
CA MET A 192 -11.47 -10.22 3.10
C MET A 192 -12.11 -11.49 3.68
N GLN A 193 -13.33 -11.87 3.25
CA GLN A 193 -13.93 -13.17 3.55
C GLN A 193 -13.15 -14.32 2.89
N ASP A 194 -12.78 -14.17 1.63
CA ASP A 194 -11.94 -15.14 0.91
C ASP A 194 -10.59 -15.34 1.63
N LEU A 195 -9.98 -14.28 2.12
CA LEU A 195 -8.75 -14.31 2.93
C LEU A 195 -8.94 -14.83 4.37
N LYS A 196 -10.17 -15.11 4.80
CA LYS A 196 -10.52 -15.53 6.17
C LYS A 196 -10.10 -14.50 7.23
N VAL A 197 -10.30 -13.20 6.91
CA VAL A 197 -10.01 -12.08 7.81
C VAL A 197 -11.14 -11.91 8.82
N LYS A 198 -10.80 -11.82 10.12
CA LYS A 198 -11.78 -11.70 11.21
C LYS A 198 -12.31 -10.29 11.41
N LYS A 199 -11.47 -9.27 11.21
CA LYS A 199 -11.81 -7.84 11.36
C LYS A 199 -11.23 -7.06 10.20
N VAL A 200 -12.02 -6.13 9.66
CA VAL A 200 -11.63 -5.32 8.50
C VAL A 200 -11.68 -3.84 8.85
N ILE A 201 -10.71 -3.09 8.37
CA ILE A 201 -10.70 -1.63 8.41
C ILE A 201 -10.54 -1.14 6.97
N GLY A 202 -11.55 -0.38 6.49
CA GLY A 202 -11.48 0.30 5.20
C GLY A 202 -10.55 1.50 5.28
N MET A 203 -9.71 1.66 4.27
CA MET A 203 -8.79 2.79 4.11
C MET A 203 -8.79 3.31 2.67
N HIS A 204 -7.89 4.22 2.33
CA HIS A 204 -7.72 4.77 0.99
C HIS A 204 -8.95 5.54 0.48
N TRP A 205 -9.60 6.31 1.36
CA TRP A 205 -10.75 7.16 1.07
C TRP A 205 -10.69 8.49 1.82
N GLY A 206 -11.48 9.46 1.41
CA GLY A 206 -11.71 10.70 2.18
C GLY A 206 -10.55 11.70 2.22
N THR A 207 -9.35 11.35 1.75
CA THR A 207 -8.17 12.22 1.85
C THR A 207 -7.95 13.08 0.61
N ALA A 208 -8.13 12.52 -0.57
CA ALA A 208 -8.03 13.23 -1.86
C ALA A 208 -9.01 12.63 -2.87
N ILE A 209 -9.35 13.39 -3.90
CA ILE A 209 -10.12 12.88 -5.04
C ILE A 209 -9.13 12.16 -5.97
N LEU A 210 -9.22 10.84 -6.01
CA LEU A 210 -8.39 9.97 -6.84
C LEU A 210 -9.18 9.35 -8.00
N SER A 211 -10.51 9.37 -7.94
CA SER A 211 -11.46 8.84 -8.91
C SER A 211 -12.73 9.67 -8.94
N LEU A 212 -13.84 9.15 -9.43
CA LEU A 212 -15.06 9.91 -9.69
C LEU A 212 -16.22 9.61 -8.73
N GLU A 213 -16.05 8.68 -7.77
CA GLU A 213 -17.02 8.58 -6.66
C GLU A 213 -16.91 9.81 -5.75
N PRO A 214 -18.01 10.25 -5.12
CA PRO A 214 -17.97 11.29 -4.10
C PRO A 214 -17.04 10.90 -2.96
N ILE A 215 -16.24 11.85 -2.47
CA ILE A 215 -15.19 11.59 -1.47
C ILE A 215 -15.73 10.99 -0.15
N TRP A 216 -17.01 11.17 0.11
CA TRP A 216 -17.70 10.66 1.31
C TRP A 216 -18.49 9.36 1.07
N GLU A 217 -18.60 8.89 -0.17
CA GLU A 217 -19.41 7.70 -0.52
C GLU A 217 -18.85 6.39 0.07
N PRO A 218 -17.54 6.13 0.08
CA PRO A 218 -17.02 4.82 0.45
C PRO A 218 -17.44 4.28 1.83
N PRO A 219 -17.61 5.10 2.90
CA PRO A 219 -18.00 4.59 4.21
C PRO A 219 -19.51 4.49 4.44
N VAL A 220 -20.37 4.80 3.47
CA VAL A 220 -21.85 4.90 3.63
C VAL A 220 -22.56 3.64 3.20
#